data_a7b4d03e8467ab23739ca1c1cea5fa91
#
_entry.id   a7b4d03e8467ab23739ca1c1cea5fa91
#
_cell.length_a   1.000
_cell.length_b   1.000
_cell.length_c   1.000
_cell.angle_alpha   90.00
_cell.angle_beta   90.00
_cell.angle_gamma   90.00
#
_symmetry.space_group_name_H-M   'P 1'
#
loop_
_entity.id
_entity.type
_entity.pdbx_description
1 polymer ?
#
loop_
_entity_poly.entity_id
_entity_poly.type
_entity_poly.pdbx_seq_one_letter_code
_entity_poly.pdbx_strand_id
1 'polypeptide(L)'
;MQIRCLIVDDNQAFLDAARLLLEREGVAVVGLATTSAEALRLEEELRPDVVLVDIRLGDESGFELALQLSGTVIMISTHAQREYAEDLAASPAAGFIPKALLSASALLRLAGVN
;
A
#
# COMPACT_ATOMS: atom_id res chain seq x y z
N MET A 1 -6.06 9.11 17.42
CA MET A 1 -4.76 8.93 16.79
C MET A 1 -4.94 8.56 15.34
N GLN A 2 -4.26 9.25 14.44
CA GLN A 2 -4.34 8.93 13.01
C GLN A 2 -3.36 7.84 12.64
N ILE A 3 -3.81 6.91 11.80
CA ILE A 3 -2.89 5.97 11.18
C ILE A 3 -2.09 6.72 10.08
N ARG A 4 -0.80 6.43 9.99
CA ARG A 4 0.11 7.05 9.03
C ARG A 4 0.38 6.07 7.90
N CYS A 5 0.13 6.50 6.67
CA CYS A 5 0.16 5.62 5.50
C CYS A 5 1.13 6.13 4.44
N LEU A 6 1.93 5.22 3.89
CA LEU A 6 2.74 5.45 2.70
C LEU A 6 2.07 4.70 1.54
N ILE A 7 1.93 5.35 0.38
CA ILE A 7 1.31 4.71 -0.79
C ILE A 7 2.36 4.58 -1.89
N VAL A 8 2.49 3.37 -2.44
CA VAL A 8 3.47 3.06 -3.48
C VAL A 8 2.76 2.57 -4.73
N ASP A 9 2.90 3.32 -5.83
CA ASP A 9 2.24 3.02 -7.10
C ASP A 9 2.94 3.82 -8.19
N ASP A 10 3.19 3.23 -9.35
CA ASP A 10 3.85 3.93 -10.45
C ASP A 10 2.92 4.90 -11.19
N ASN A 11 1.63 4.88 -10.88
CA ASN A 11 0.64 5.78 -11.48
C ASN A 11 0.39 6.98 -10.56
N GLN A 12 0.92 8.14 -10.94
CA GLN A 12 0.80 9.35 -10.12
C GLN A 12 -0.66 9.79 -9.95
N ALA A 13 -1.49 9.62 -10.97
CA ALA A 13 -2.91 9.99 -10.88
C ALA A 13 -3.63 9.16 -9.80
N PHE A 14 -3.31 7.86 -9.71
CA PHE A 14 -3.87 7.03 -8.66
C PHE A 14 -3.38 7.48 -7.28
N LEU A 15 -2.09 7.77 -7.15
CA LEU A 15 -1.52 8.24 -5.88
C LEU A 15 -2.24 9.49 -5.38
N ASP A 16 -2.46 10.46 -6.27
CA ASP A 16 -3.12 11.70 -5.90
C ASP A 16 -4.57 11.46 -5.48
N ALA A 17 -5.29 10.61 -6.22
CA ALA A 17 -6.69 10.31 -5.90
C ALA A 17 -6.80 9.52 -4.59
N ALA A 18 -5.95 8.54 -4.39
CA ALA A 18 -5.93 7.73 -3.17
C ALA A 18 -5.62 8.58 -1.95
N ARG A 19 -4.68 9.51 -2.08
CA ARG A 19 -4.34 10.42 -1.00
C ARG A 19 -5.54 11.26 -0.59
N LEU A 20 -6.24 11.86 -1.55
CA LEU A 20 -7.42 12.67 -1.25
C LEU A 20 -8.50 11.85 -0.56
N LEU A 21 -8.76 10.65 -1.07
CA LEU A 21 -9.76 9.76 -0.51
C LEU A 21 -9.44 9.42 0.95
N LEU A 22 -8.23 8.94 1.19
CA LEU A 22 -7.83 8.49 2.52
C LEU A 22 -7.76 9.65 3.52
N GLU A 23 -7.26 10.81 3.09
CA GLU A 23 -7.20 11.98 3.97
C GLU A 23 -8.60 12.47 4.37
N ARG A 24 -9.55 12.41 3.45
CA ARG A 24 -10.95 12.74 3.78
C ARG A 24 -11.52 11.79 4.82
N GLU A 25 -11.03 10.57 4.85
CA GLU A 25 -11.53 9.55 5.78
C GLU A 25 -10.68 9.44 7.05
N GLY A 26 -9.78 10.38 7.26
CA GLY A 26 -9.05 10.49 8.51
C GLY A 26 -7.69 9.81 8.58
N VAL A 27 -7.19 9.29 7.44
CA VAL A 27 -5.86 8.69 7.38
C VAL A 27 -4.83 9.76 7.05
N ALA A 28 -3.70 9.74 7.75
CA ALA A 28 -2.60 10.65 7.43
C ALA A 28 -1.71 10.00 6.37
N VAL A 29 -1.79 10.50 5.12
CA VAL A 29 -0.92 10.02 4.05
C VAL A 29 0.40 10.77 4.15
N VAL A 30 1.42 10.10 4.65
CA VAL A 30 2.71 10.73 4.97
C VAL A 30 3.69 10.74 3.81
N GLY A 31 3.45 9.94 2.79
CA GLY A 31 4.32 9.92 1.63
C GLY A 31 3.72 9.17 0.46
N LEU A 32 4.24 9.48 -0.73
CA LEU A 32 3.86 8.82 -1.98
C LEU A 32 5.17 8.41 -2.68
N ALA A 33 5.21 7.19 -3.20
CA ALA A 33 6.38 6.69 -3.91
C ALA A 33 5.98 6.06 -5.24
N THR A 34 6.79 6.24 -6.27
CA THR A 34 6.52 5.67 -7.58
C THR A 34 7.46 4.52 -7.94
N THR A 35 8.48 4.27 -7.12
CA THR A 35 9.45 3.19 -7.33
C THR A 35 9.73 2.47 -6.03
N SER A 36 10.29 1.26 -6.13
CA SER A 36 10.70 0.50 -4.94
C SER A 36 11.79 1.22 -4.15
N ALA A 37 12.77 1.79 -4.83
CA ALA A 37 13.86 2.51 -4.17
C ALA A 37 13.35 3.69 -3.35
N GLU A 38 12.43 4.46 -3.92
CA GLU A 38 11.83 5.59 -3.23
C GLU A 38 11.00 5.12 -2.03
N ALA A 39 10.25 4.03 -2.21
CA ALA A 39 9.44 3.46 -1.14
C ALA A 39 10.29 3.03 0.06
N LEU A 40 11.41 2.36 -0.20
CA LEU A 40 12.32 1.91 0.86
C LEU A 40 12.93 3.09 1.60
N ARG A 41 13.33 4.13 0.86
CA ARG A 41 13.88 5.34 1.46
C ARG A 41 12.85 6.05 2.35
N LEU A 42 11.62 6.19 1.84
CA LEU A 42 10.56 6.87 2.58
C LEU A 42 10.10 6.08 3.79
N GLU A 43 10.07 4.74 3.68
CA GLU A 43 9.71 3.92 4.84
C GLU A 43 10.71 4.11 5.97
N GLU A 44 11.98 4.14 5.64
CA GLU A 44 13.03 4.34 6.64
C GLU A 44 12.94 5.72 7.29
N GLU A 45 12.70 6.75 6.48
CA GLU A 45 12.62 8.14 6.97
C GLU A 45 11.35 8.42 7.78
N LEU A 46 10.21 7.94 7.28
CA LEU A 46 8.90 8.33 7.80
C LEU A 46 8.31 7.33 8.80
N ARG A 47 8.72 6.09 8.74
CA ARG A 47 8.24 4.99 9.58
C ARG A 47 6.70 4.96 9.66
N PRO A 48 6.04 4.74 8.50
CA PRO A 48 4.58 4.71 8.46
C PRO A 48 4.03 3.49 9.22
N ASP A 49 2.78 3.60 9.65
CA ASP A 49 2.10 2.48 10.30
C ASP A 49 1.72 1.40 9.28
N VAL A 50 1.45 1.80 8.04
CA VAL A 50 1.06 0.89 6.98
C VAL A 50 1.57 1.41 5.64
N VAL A 51 1.93 0.48 4.75
CA VAL A 51 2.36 0.80 3.39
C VAL A 51 1.41 0.09 2.42
N LEU A 52 0.79 0.87 1.54
CA LEU A 52 -0.01 0.31 0.45
C LEU A 52 0.91 0.15 -0.75
N VAL A 53 0.99 -1.05 -1.32
CA VAL A 53 1.92 -1.35 -2.40
C VAL A 53 1.17 -1.95 -3.59
N ASP A 54 1.27 -1.30 -4.75
CA ASP A 54 0.75 -1.85 -5.99
C ASP A 54 1.52 -3.13 -6.33
N ILE A 55 0.81 -4.17 -6.73
CA ILE A 55 1.42 -5.44 -7.12
C ILE A 55 2.41 -5.24 -8.27
N ARG A 56 2.10 -4.32 -9.19
CA ARG A 56 2.98 -3.98 -10.31
C ARG A 56 3.46 -2.54 -10.22
N LEU A 57 4.77 -2.36 -10.16
CA LEU A 57 5.41 -1.04 -10.08
C LEU A 57 6.25 -0.83 -11.33
N GLY A 58 5.58 -0.63 -12.49
CA GLY A 58 6.29 -0.56 -13.76
C GLY A 58 6.94 -1.90 -14.04
N ASP A 59 8.27 -1.92 -14.14
CA ASP A 59 9.05 -3.15 -14.34
C ASP A 59 9.31 -3.91 -13.04
N GLU A 60 8.99 -3.31 -11.90
CA GLU A 60 9.28 -3.89 -10.59
C GLU A 60 8.08 -4.65 -10.03
N SER A 61 8.37 -5.60 -9.14
CA SER A 61 7.33 -6.37 -8.47
C SER A 61 7.03 -5.78 -7.10
N GLY A 62 5.75 -5.48 -6.83
CA GLY A 62 5.32 -5.06 -5.51
C GLY A 62 5.51 -6.15 -4.47
N PHE A 63 5.43 -7.43 -4.87
CA PHE A 63 5.67 -8.54 -3.94
C PHE A 63 7.13 -8.58 -3.50
N GLU A 64 8.07 -8.31 -4.40
CA GLU A 64 9.49 -8.25 -4.03
C GLU A 64 9.75 -7.09 -3.08
N LEU A 65 9.12 -5.94 -3.34
CA LEU A 65 9.23 -4.80 -2.44
C LEU A 65 8.69 -5.15 -1.06
N ALA A 66 7.56 -5.85 -0.99
CA ALA A 66 6.96 -6.23 0.29
C ALA A 66 7.90 -7.05 1.16
N LEU A 67 8.77 -7.87 0.55
CA LEU A 67 9.77 -8.63 1.29
C LEU A 67 10.84 -7.75 1.93
N GLN A 68 11.06 -6.56 1.41
CA GLN A 68 12.11 -5.66 1.88
C GLN A 68 11.58 -4.60 2.86
N LEU A 69 10.27 -4.38 2.88
CA LEU A 69 9.67 -3.42 3.80
C LEU A 69 9.56 -4.02 5.19
N SER A 70 9.78 -3.22 6.21
CA SER A 70 9.75 -3.69 7.60
C SER A 70 8.40 -3.51 8.28
N GLY A 71 7.57 -2.60 7.79
CA GLY A 71 6.26 -2.32 8.39
C GLY A 71 5.14 -3.21 7.85
N THR A 72 3.92 -2.90 8.25
CA THR A 72 2.73 -3.60 7.76
C THR A 72 2.46 -3.21 6.32
N VAL A 73 2.36 -4.21 5.45
CA VAL A 73 2.14 -4.00 4.00
C VAL A 73 0.77 -4.54 3.60
N ILE A 74 0.06 -3.75 2.80
CA ILE A 74 -1.19 -4.16 2.18
C ILE A 74 -1.01 -4.01 0.67
N MET A 75 -1.28 -5.09 -0.07
CA MET A 75 -1.16 -5.06 -1.53
C MET A 75 -2.41 -4.46 -2.14
N ILE A 76 -2.25 -3.70 -3.22
CA ILE A 76 -3.36 -3.14 -3.97
C ILE A 76 -3.18 -3.46 -5.45
N SER A 77 -4.27 -3.57 -6.20
CA SER A 77 -4.23 -3.83 -7.63
C SER A 77 -5.55 -3.50 -8.29
N THR A 78 -5.52 -3.21 -9.59
CA THR A 78 -6.72 -3.08 -10.41
C THR A 78 -7.31 -4.45 -10.77
N HIS A 79 -6.52 -5.53 -10.60
CA HIS A 79 -6.93 -6.89 -10.91
C HIS A 79 -7.54 -7.58 -9.70
N ALA A 80 -8.28 -8.66 -9.93
CA ALA A 80 -8.93 -9.40 -8.86
C ALA A 80 -7.92 -10.17 -8.02
N GLN A 81 -8.21 -10.30 -6.72
CA GLN A 81 -7.36 -11.02 -5.76
C GLN A 81 -7.02 -12.44 -6.24
N ARG A 82 -7.99 -13.13 -6.83
CA ARG A 82 -7.79 -14.53 -7.27
C ARG A 82 -6.68 -14.70 -8.30
N GLU A 83 -6.38 -13.64 -9.07
CA GLU A 83 -5.31 -13.71 -10.07
C GLU A 83 -3.93 -13.77 -9.43
N TYR A 84 -3.82 -13.39 -8.16
CA TYR A 84 -2.57 -13.32 -7.42
C TYR A 84 -2.60 -14.20 -6.17
N ALA A 85 -3.53 -15.17 -6.10
CA ALA A 85 -3.75 -15.94 -4.89
C ALA A 85 -2.48 -16.63 -4.37
N GLU A 86 -1.69 -17.22 -5.27
CA GLU A 86 -0.45 -17.90 -4.88
C GLU A 86 0.60 -16.91 -4.39
N ASP A 87 0.76 -15.79 -5.10
CA ASP A 87 1.73 -14.76 -4.71
C ASP A 87 1.37 -14.12 -3.39
N LEU A 88 0.06 -13.85 -3.18
CA LEU A 88 -0.42 -13.29 -1.94
C LEU A 88 -0.21 -14.24 -0.76
N ALA A 89 -0.44 -15.54 -0.98
CA ALA A 89 -0.24 -16.54 0.07
C ALA A 89 1.23 -16.65 0.47
N ALA A 90 2.15 -16.41 -0.46
CA ALA A 90 3.58 -16.46 -0.20
C ALA A 90 4.14 -15.12 0.30
N SER A 91 3.35 -14.05 0.30
CA SER A 91 3.78 -12.71 0.67
C SER A 91 3.62 -12.45 2.16
N PRO A 92 4.51 -11.64 2.77
CA PRO A 92 4.34 -11.21 4.15
C PRO A 92 3.26 -10.13 4.31
N ALA A 93 2.58 -9.72 3.23
CA ALA A 93 1.55 -8.68 3.29
C ALA A 93 0.41 -9.09 4.22
N ALA A 94 -0.14 -8.11 4.94
CA ALA A 94 -1.25 -8.32 5.85
C ALA A 94 -2.58 -8.55 5.12
N GLY A 95 -2.67 -8.13 3.87
CA GLY A 95 -3.89 -8.31 3.10
C GLY A 95 -3.81 -7.67 1.71
N PHE A 96 -4.96 -7.65 1.05
CA PHE A 96 -5.12 -7.14 -0.31
C PHE A 96 -6.39 -6.32 -0.41
N ILE A 97 -6.32 -5.19 -1.11
CA ILE A 97 -7.49 -4.37 -1.41
C ILE A 97 -7.51 -4.08 -2.91
N PRO A 98 -8.59 -4.44 -3.62
CA PRO A 98 -8.75 -3.96 -5.00
C PRO A 98 -8.77 -2.44 -4.99
N LYS A 99 -8.08 -1.79 -5.93
CA LYS A 99 -8.02 -0.31 -5.94
C LYS A 99 -9.40 0.33 -5.93
N ALA A 100 -10.37 -0.29 -6.63
CA ALA A 100 -11.75 0.23 -6.67
C ALA A 100 -12.45 0.20 -5.31
N LEU A 101 -11.96 -0.59 -4.37
CA LEU A 101 -12.56 -0.75 -3.04
C LEU A 101 -11.73 -0.12 -1.93
N LEU A 102 -10.74 0.69 -2.29
CA LEU A 102 -9.88 1.34 -1.30
C LEU A 102 -10.71 2.28 -0.42
N SER A 103 -10.53 2.12 0.89
CA SER A 103 -11.17 2.97 1.89
C SER A 103 -10.35 2.93 3.17
N ALA A 104 -10.54 3.92 4.04
CA ALA A 104 -9.89 3.91 5.34
C ALA A 104 -10.34 2.70 6.16
N SER A 105 -11.63 2.36 6.09
CA SER A 105 -12.18 1.22 6.81
C SER A 105 -11.50 -0.09 6.42
N ALA A 106 -11.36 -0.34 5.10
CA ALA A 106 -10.70 -1.55 4.60
C ALA A 106 -9.24 -1.59 5.05
N LEU A 107 -8.54 -0.46 4.96
CA LEU A 107 -7.14 -0.34 5.35
C LEU A 107 -6.96 -0.61 6.84
N LEU A 108 -7.77 0.01 7.68
CA LEU A 108 -7.66 -0.13 9.14
C LEU A 108 -7.94 -1.56 9.57
N ARG A 109 -8.92 -2.21 8.95
CA ARG A 109 -9.26 -3.59 9.27
C ARG A 109 -8.10 -4.53 8.97
N LEU A 110 -7.49 -4.39 7.79
CA LEU A 110 -6.36 -5.25 7.40
C LEU A 110 -5.09 -4.94 8.17
N ALA A 111 -4.92 -3.69 8.58
CA ALA A 111 -3.76 -3.29 9.37
C ALA A 111 -3.87 -3.72 10.84
N GLY A 112 -5.01 -4.29 11.24
CA GLY A 112 -5.22 -4.73 12.62
C GLY A 112 -5.54 -3.60 13.58
N VAL A 113 -6.01 -2.46 13.08
CA VAL A 113 -6.40 -1.31 13.89
C VAL A 113 -7.91 -1.25 13.97
N ASN A 114 -8.42 -1.22 15.18
CA ASN A 114 -9.86 -1.16 15.44
C ASN A 114 -10.31 0.25 15.76
#